data_794e5c159fce54a00fb54a91ce705409
#
_entry.id   794e5c159fce54a00fb54a91ce705409
#
_cell.length_a   1.000
_cell.length_b   1.000
_cell.length_c   1.000
_cell.angle_alpha   90.00
_cell.angle_beta   90.00
_cell.angle_gamma   90.00
#
_symmetry.space_group_name_H-M   'P 1'
#
loop_
_entity.id
_entity.type
_entity.pdbx_description
1 polymer ?
#
loop_
_entity_poly.entity_id
_entity_poly.type
_entity_poly.pdbx_seq_one_letter_code
_entity_poly.pdbx_strand_id
1 'polypeptide(L)'
;DHAQGRLLTHEPDEFFAQKFDAVAECAGHEAVRAHGQRVLERGADFLVTSVGAFTDAALLDRLLSAAKANGKRLILPSAGIGALDILSSAAVGGLESVTVTVRKDPSAWKGTVAETLVDLDVLKAPQIVFDGPVREGARLYPQNVNISAAAAIAGLGLDRTRVVIVAD
;
A
#
# COMPACT_ATOMS: atom_id res chain seq x y z
N ASP A 1 24.70 16.58 5.43
CA ASP A 1 24.81 17.00 6.81
C ASP A 1 24.89 15.76 7.70
N HIS A 2 26.14 15.36 8.08
CA HIS A 2 26.41 14.13 8.84
C HIS A 2 26.17 14.32 10.35
N ALA A 3 25.10 14.98 10.73
CA ALA A 3 24.76 15.12 12.13
C ALA A 3 24.54 13.72 12.73
N GLN A 4 25.40 13.31 13.65
CA GLN A 4 25.28 12.12 14.49
C GLN A 4 25.50 10.75 13.80
N GLY A 5 26.41 10.64 12.83
CA GLY A 5 26.73 9.34 12.18
C GLY A 5 25.63 8.80 11.27
N ARG A 6 24.73 9.66 10.78
CA ARG A 6 23.68 9.30 9.84
C ARG A 6 24.17 9.57 8.42
N LEU A 7 23.98 8.58 7.53
CA LEU A 7 24.20 8.75 6.10
C LEU A 7 22.93 9.37 5.48
N LEU A 8 23.09 10.47 4.75
CA LEU A 8 22.10 11.01 3.84
C LEU A 8 22.66 10.93 2.42
N THR A 9 22.02 10.16 1.56
CA THR A 9 22.46 9.98 0.18
C THR A 9 21.28 9.91 -0.78
N HIS A 10 21.48 10.33 -2.03
CA HIS A 10 20.56 10.11 -3.15
C HIS A 10 21.03 8.98 -4.06
N GLU A 11 22.19 8.37 -3.75
CA GLU A 11 22.78 7.30 -4.55
C GLU A 11 22.40 5.93 -3.95
N PRO A 12 21.58 5.13 -4.66
CA PRO A 12 21.16 3.83 -4.16
C PRO A 12 22.31 2.89 -3.82
N ASP A 13 23.40 2.91 -4.58
CA ASP A 13 24.55 2.03 -4.34
C ASP A 13 25.30 2.40 -3.08
N GLU A 14 25.40 3.67 -2.75
CA GLU A 14 25.98 4.14 -1.49
C GLU A 14 25.12 3.73 -0.29
N PHE A 15 23.79 3.86 -0.43
CA PHE A 15 22.85 3.36 0.58
C PHE A 15 23.01 1.85 0.81
N PHE A 16 23.01 1.07 -0.26
CA PHE A 16 23.12 -0.39 -0.20
C PHE A 16 24.53 -0.91 0.12
N ALA A 17 25.54 -0.06 0.11
CA ALA A 17 26.88 -0.41 0.65
C ALA A 17 26.86 -0.54 2.18
N GLN A 18 25.88 0.08 2.84
CA GLN A 18 25.68 -0.04 4.28
C GLN A 18 25.00 -1.37 4.65
N LYS A 19 25.19 -1.82 5.89
CA LYS A 19 24.46 -2.96 6.46
C LYS A 19 23.30 -2.44 7.31
N PHE A 20 22.12 -3.02 7.06
CA PHE A 20 20.91 -2.70 7.82
C PHE A 20 20.27 -3.99 8.34
N ASP A 21 19.72 -3.95 9.55
CA ASP A 21 18.85 -5.01 10.06
C ASP A 21 17.44 -4.89 9.49
N ALA A 22 16.98 -3.66 9.24
CA ALA A 22 15.69 -3.34 8.65
C ALA A 22 15.78 -2.06 7.81
N VAL A 23 14.96 -1.99 6.77
CA VAL A 23 14.77 -0.82 5.92
C VAL A 23 13.29 -0.48 5.89
N ALA A 24 12.94 0.80 6.15
CA ALA A 24 11.59 1.30 6.01
C ALA A 24 11.45 2.10 4.70
N GLU A 25 10.49 1.72 3.88
CA GLU A 25 10.13 2.43 2.66
C GLU A 25 8.99 3.43 2.96
N CYS A 26 9.21 4.70 2.62
CA CYS A 26 8.25 5.81 2.75
C CYS A 26 8.29 6.74 1.52
N ALA A 27 8.68 6.21 0.35
CA ALA A 27 8.98 7.01 -0.85
C ALA A 27 8.00 6.77 -2.01
N GLY A 28 7.11 5.79 -1.89
CA GLY A 28 6.10 5.48 -2.90
C GLY A 28 6.29 4.16 -3.63
N HIS A 29 5.30 3.80 -4.44
CA HIS A 29 5.21 2.50 -5.11
C HIS A 29 6.44 2.19 -5.98
N GLU A 30 7.01 3.21 -6.64
CA GLU A 30 8.19 3.02 -7.50
C GLU A 30 9.43 2.62 -6.70
N ALA A 31 9.60 3.17 -5.50
CA ALA A 31 10.70 2.77 -4.63
C ALA A 31 10.58 1.29 -4.18
N VAL A 32 9.35 0.84 -3.90
CA VAL A 32 9.09 -0.58 -3.61
C VAL A 32 9.50 -1.46 -4.78
N ARG A 33 9.11 -1.10 -6.02
CA ARG A 33 9.43 -1.85 -7.24
C ARG A 33 10.93 -1.89 -7.51
N ALA A 34 11.58 -0.74 -7.40
CA ALA A 34 12.99 -0.58 -7.74
C ALA A 34 13.93 -1.24 -6.72
N HIS A 35 13.58 -1.20 -5.44
CA HIS A 35 14.54 -1.48 -4.37
C HIS A 35 14.14 -2.61 -3.44
N GLY A 36 12.86 -2.98 -3.35
CA GLY A 36 12.36 -3.92 -2.34
C GLY A 36 13.05 -5.28 -2.37
N GLN A 37 13.28 -5.85 -3.54
CA GLN A 37 13.99 -7.13 -3.66
C GLN A 37 15.44 -7.00 -3.16
N ARG A 38 16.14 -5.93 -3.55
CA ARG A 38 17.53 -5.68 -3.15
C ARG A 38 17.67 -5.54 -1.62
N VAL A 39 16.70 -4.93 -0.94
CA VAL A 39 16.67 -4.84 0.53
C VAL A 39 16.71 -6.22 1.17
N LEU A 40 15.81 -7.11 0.73
CA LEU A 40 15.67 -8.46 1.26
C LEU A 40 16.89 -9.32 0.96
N GLU A 41 17.44 -9.24 -0.26
CA GLU A 41 18.65 -9.95 -0.69
C GLU A 41 19.92 -9.48 0.05
N ARG A 42 19.94 -8.22 0.50
CA ARG A 42 21.01 -7.68 1.34
C ARG A 42 20.88 -8.08 2.81
N GLY A 43 19.88 -8.85 3.16
CA GLY A 43 19.71 -9.41 4.49
C GLY A 43 19.07 -8.45 5.49
N ALA A 44 18.25 -7.51 5.05
CA ALA A 44 17.45 -6.64 5.90
C ALA A 44 15.96 -7.03 5.86
N ASP A 45 15.25 -6.86 6.97
CA ASP A 45 13.79 -6.85 6.98
C ASP A 45 13.27 -5.63 6.19
N PHE A 46 12.18 -5.77 5.46
CA PHE A 46 11.64 -4.71 4.64
C PHE A 46 10.26 -4.28 5.10
N LEU A 47 10.14 -3.08 5.68
CA LEU A 47 8.89 -2.47 6.09
C LEU A 47 8.40 -1.53 4.98
N VAL A 48 7.17 -1.75 4.48
CA VAL A 48 6.61 -1.03 3.34
C VAL A 48 5.37 -0.27 3.74
N THR A 49 5.40 1.07 3.64
CA THR A 49 4.22 1.91 3.87
C THR A 49 3.40 2.10 2.59
N SER A 50 4.02 1.98 1.43
CA SER A 50 3.38 2.11 0.12
C SER A 50 2.72 0.80 -0.32
N VAL A 51 1.83 0.28 0.53
CA VAL A 51 1.20 -1.06 0.39
C VAL A 51 0.45 -1.21 -0.93
N GLY A 52 -0.03 -0.12 -1.52
CA GLY A 52 -0.67 -0.11 -2.83
C GLY A 52 0.20 -0.66 -3.97
N ALA A 53 1.53 -0.69 -3.82
CA ALA A 53 2.42 -1.35 -4.76
C ALA A 53 2.10 -2.84 -4.95
N PHE A 54 1.55 -3.49 -3.91
CA PHE A 54 1.21 -4.91 -3.90
C PHE A 54 -0.14 -5.25 -4.54
N THR A 55 -0.80 -4.28 -5.14
CA THR A 55 -1.86 -4.56 -6.11
C THR A 55 -1.30 -5.22 -7.38
N ASP A 56 -0.01 -5.10 -7.62
CA ASP A 56 0.78 -5.94 -8.51
C ASP A 56 1.13 -7.26 -7.79
N ALA A 57 0.39 -8.32 -8.09
CA ALA A 57 0.57 -9.63 -7.46
C ALA A 57 1.96 -10.22 -7.76
N ALA A 58 2.50 -10.00 -8.96
CA ALA A 58 3.82 -10.52 -9.33
C ALA A 58 4.94 -9.85 -8.52
N LEU A 59 4.79 -8.56 -8.20
CA LEU A 59 5.70 -7.86 -7.30
C LEU A 59 5.63 -8.45 -5.88
N LEU A 60 4.42 -8.65 -5.35
CA LEU A 60 4.24 -9.24 -4.02
C LEU A 60 4.88 -10.63 -3.93
N ASP A 61 4.57 -11.51 -4.88
CA ASP A 61 5.10 -12.88 -4.92
C ASP A 61 6.63 -12.90 -5.00
N ARG A 62 7.22 -12.01 -5.80
CA ARG A 62 8.66 -11.86 -5.93
C ARG A 62 9.31 -11.43 -4.61
N LEU A 63 8.73 -10.44 -3.91
CA LEU A 63 9.28 -9.98 -2.64
C LEU A 63 9.08 -11.00 -1.50
N LEU A 64 7.95 -11.70 -1.47
CA LEU A 64 7.74 -12.80 -0.51
C LEU A 64 8.75 -13.93 -0.73
N SER A 65 9.02 -14.27 -1.98
CA SER A 65 10.02 -15.28 -2.34
C SER A 65 11.43 -14.86 -1.92
N ALA A 66 11.80 -13.60 -2.17
CA ALA A 66 13.09 -13.04 -1.75
C ALA A 66 13.22 -13.02 -0.22
N ALA A 67 12.17 -12.61 0.50
CA ALA A 67 12.14 -12.62 1.95
C ALA A 67 12.36 -14.03 2.51
N LYS A 68 11.62 -15.02 1.99
CA LYS A 68 11.75 -16.42 2.38
C LYS A 68 13.14 -16.99 2.12
N ALA A 69 13.70 -16.72 0.94
CA ALA A 69 15.02 -17.21 0.54
C ALA A 69 16.15 -16.69 1.43
N ASN A 70 16.00 -15.48 1.97
CA ASN A 70 17.01 -14.82 2.79
C ASN A 70 16.70 -14.87 4.31
N GLY A 71 15.63 -15.56 4.73
CA GLY A 71 15.21 -15.61 6.13
C GLY A 71 14.82 -14.25 6.69
N LYS A 72 14.25 -13.36 5.85
CA LYS A 72 13.85 -12.00 6.19
C LYS A 72 12.35 -11.84 6.10
N ARG A 73 11.84 -10.70 6.57
CA ARG A 73 10.41 -10.40 6.63
C ARG A 73 10.07 -9.25 5.71
N LEU A 74 8.98 -9.41 4.97
CA LEU A 74 8.24 -8.31 4.38
C LEU A 74 7.18 -7.88 5.39
N ILE A 75 7.26 -6.64 5.89
CA ILE A 75 6.43 -6.12 6.97
C ILE A 75 5.50 -5.05 6.42
N LEU A 76 4.20 -5.27 6.53
CA LEU A 76 3.18 -4.29 6.17
C LEU A 76 2.62 -3.69 7.46
N PRO A 77 2.94 -2.42 7.78
CA PRO A 77 2.43 -1.78 8.99
C PRO A 77 0.93 -1.49 8.85
N SER A 78 0.23 -1.53 9.95
CA SER A 78 -1.20 -1.18 9.99
C SER A 78 -1.46 0.28 9.61
N ALA A 79 -0.47 1.16 9.79
CA ALA A 79 -0.52 2.59 9.43
C ALA A 79 -1.87 3.25 9.78
N GLY A 80 -2.58 3.78 8.80
CA GLY A 80 -3.88 4.44 8.99
C GLY A 80 -5.08 3.51 9.13
N ILE A 81 -4.90 2.18 9.10
CA ILE A 81 -5.98 1.21 9.30
C ILE A 81 -5.67 0.35 10.54
N GLY A 82 -6.48 0.48 11.58
CA GLY A 82 -6.43 -0.38 12.75
C GLY A 82 -7.12 -1.68 12.54
N ALA A 83 -6.97 -2.80 12.70
CA ALA A 83 -7.78 -4.01 12.52
C ALA A 83 -7.33 -4.97 11.41
N LEU A 84 -6.09 -4.86 10.92
CA LEU A 84 -5.57 -5.82 9.94
C LEU A 84 -5.42 -7.22 10.55
N ASP A 85 -5.08 -7.31 11.82
CA ASP A 85 -5.02 -8.53 12.61
C ASP A 85 -6.40 -9.17 12.80
N ILE A 86 -7.44 -8.36 13.03
CA ILE A 86 -8.84 -8.81 13.11
C ILE A 86 -9.29 -9.35 11.76
N LEU A 87 -8.99 -8.63 10.66
CA LEU A 87 -9.32 -9.08 9.30
C LEU A 87 -8.63 -10.41 8.98
N SER A 88 -7.34 -10.54 9.32
CA SER A 88 -6.58 -11.77 9.08
C SER A 88 -7.15 -12.94 9.88
N SER A 89 -7.52 -12.71 11.13
CA SER A 89 -8.12 -13.73 11.99
C SER A 89 -9.51 -14.14 11.48
N ALA A 90 -10.33 -13.17 11.07
CA ALA A 90 -11.65 -13.42 10.50
C ALA A 90 -11.58 -14.17 9.16
N ALA A 91 -10.56 -13.88 8.34
CA ALA A 91 -10.35 -14.59 7.08
C ALA A 91 -10.08 -16.08 7.28
N VAL A 92 -9.34 -16.45 8.32
CA VAL A 92 -9.14 -17.86 8.72
C VAL A 92 -10.44 -18.52 9.17
N GLY A 93 -11.31 -17.75 9.84
CA GLY A 93 -12.62 -18.21 10.32
C GLY A 93 -13.72 -18.32 9.24
N GLY A 94 -13.43 -17.96 7.99
CA GLY A 94 -14.40 -18.05 6.89
C GLY A 94 -15.15 -16.75 6.64
N LEU A 95 -14.43 -15.63 6.57
CA LEU A 95 -14.98 -14.31 6.25
C LEU A 95 -15.70 -14.31 4.89
N GLU A 96 -16.95 -13.86 4.84
CA GLU A 96 -17.78 -13.87 3.63
C GLU A 96 -17.54 -12.66 2.74
N SER A 97 -17.42 -11.48 3.32
CA SER A 97 -17.24 -10.23 2.60
C SER A 97 -16.39 -9.22 3.37
N VAL A 98 -15.69 -8.38 2.64
CA VAL A 98 -14.99 -7.20 3.17
C VAL A 98 -15.31 -6.01 2.28
N THR A 99 -15.76 -4.92 2.89
CA THR A 99 -15.95 -3.64 2.22
C THR A 99 -15.15 -2.56 2.96
N VAL A 100 -14.31 -1.86 2.22
CA VAL A 100 -13.56 -0.70 2.71
C VAL A 100 -14.19 0.56 2.14
N THR A 101 -14.66 1.46 3.00
CA THR A 101 -15.14 2.76 2.56
C THR A 101 -14.06 3.80 2.79
N VAL A 102 -13.61 4.44 1.72
CA VAL A 102 -12.64 5.54 1.75
C VAL A 102 -13.41 6.84 1.48
N ARG A 103 -13.56 7.63 2.52
CA ARG A 103 -14.26 8.92 2.45
C ARG A 103 -13.26 10.05 2.69
N LYS A 104 -13.23 11.03 1.79
CA LYS A 104 -12.33 12.19 1.88
C LYS A 104 -13.02 13.42 1.33
N ASP A 105 -12.51 14.58 1.75
CA ASP A 105 -12.86 15.87 1.17
C ASP A 105 -12.74 15.85 -0.36
N PRO A 106 -13.67 16.48 -1.10
CA PRO A 106 -13.65 16.51 -2.57
C PRO A 106 -12.31 16.96 -3.16
N SER A 107 -11.61 17.89 -2.51
CA SER A 107 -10.30 18.35 -2.97
C SER A 107 -9.22 17.26 -3.02
N ALA A 108 -9.34 16.23 -2.18
CA ALA A 108 -8.42 15.09 -2.16
C ALA A 108 -8.56 14.18 -3.39
N TRP A 109 -9.61 14.36 -4.19
CA TRP A 109 -9.86 13.59 -5.41
C TRP A 109 -9.53 14.38 -6.69
N LYS A 110 -9.03 15.62 -6.57
CA LYS A 110 -8.55 16.40 -7.71
C LYS A 110 -7.34 15.71 -8.36
N GLY A 111 -7.27 15.78 -9.69
CA GLY A 111 -6.26 15.07 -10.46
C GLY A 111 -6.52 13.57 -10.61
N THR A 112 -7.70 13.08 -10.20
CA THR A 112 -8.10 11.68 -10.37
C THR A 112 -9.28 11.54 -11.33
N VAL A 113 -9.66 10.32 -11.67
CA VAL A 113 -10.83 10.02 -12.51
C VAL A 113 -12.13 10.56 -11.90
N ALA A 114 -12.19 10.85 -10.59
CA ALA A 114 -13.37 11.41 -9.93
C ALA A 114 -13.82 12.75 -10.54
N GLU A 115 -12.90 13.58 -11.03
CA GLU A 115 -13.22 14.85 -11.70
C GLU A 115 -14.05 14.68 -12.99
N THR A 116 -13.97 13.51 -13.60
CA THR A 116 -14.77 13.21 -14.79
C THR A 116 -16.19 12.71 -14.46
N LEU A 117 -16.41 12.34 -13.20
CA LEU A 117 -17.67 11.74 -12.74
C LEU A 117 -18.57 12.74 -12.01
N VAL A 118 -17.95 13.66 -11.26
CA VAL A 118 -18.66 14.64 -10.44
C VAL A 118 -17.91 15.97 -10.45
N ASP A 119 -18.63 17.07 -10.32
CA ASP A 119 -18.04 18.40 -10.10
C ASP A 119 -17.65 18.52 -8.62
N LEU A 120 -16.34 18.33 -8.35
CA LEU A 120 -15.78 18.33 -7.01
C LEU A 120 -15.82 19.71 -6.32
N ASP A 121 -15.91 20.80 -7.09
CA ASP A 121 -15.88 22.17 -6.53
C ASP A 121 -17.25 22.64 -6.00
N VAL A 122 -18.34 22.01 -6.46
CA VAL A 122 -19.72 22.40 -6.08
C VAL A 122 -20.48 21.29 -5.37
N LEU A 123 -19.80 20.27 -4.92
CA LEU A 123 -20.41 19.12 -4.26
C LEU A 123 -21.14 19.56 -2.98
N LYS A 124 -22.43 19.24 -2.87
CA LYS A 124 -23.28 19.61 -1.72
C LYS A 124 -23.69 18.44 -0.84
N ALA A 125 -23.36 17.24 -1.28
CA ALA A 125 -23.68 16.01 -0.56
C ALA A 125 -22.68 14.92 -0.97
N PRO A 126 -22.45 13.91 -0.13
CA PRO A 126 -21.56 12.79 -0.43
C PRO A 126 -21.88 12.13 -1.77
N GLN A 127 -20.88 11.90 -2.60
CA GLN A 127 -21.01 11.19 -3.87
C GLN A 127 -20.06 10.01 -3.92
N ILE A 128 -20.58 8.86 -4.34
CA ILE A 128 -19.77 7.70 -4.63
C ILE A 128 -19.12 7.92 -6.00
N VAL A 129 -17.77 7.95 -6.01
CA VAL A 129 -16.98 8.12 -7.23
C VAL A 129 -16.35 6.80 -7.70
N PHE A 130 -16.40 5.76 -6.87
CA PHE A 130 -16.06 4.39 -7.25
C PHE A 130 -16.70 3.38 -6.30
N ASP A 131 -17.10 2.26 -6.84
CA ASP A 131 -17.65 1.12 -6.10
C ASP A 131 -17.33 -0.17 -6.87
N GLY A 132 -16.42 -0.98 -6.32
CA GLY A 132 -15.98 -2.20 -6.99
C GLY A 132 -14.82 -2.91 -6.28
N PRO A 133 -14.18 -3.89 -6.94
CA PRO A 133 -13.04 -4.61 -6.38
C PRO A 133 -11.85 -3.67 -6.11
N VAL A 134 -11.10 -3.96 -5.04
CA VAL A 134 -9.88 -3.19 -4.69
C VAL A 134 -8.89 -3.17 -5.85
N ARG A 135 -8.73 -4.26 -6.60
CA ARG A 135 -7.84 -4.30 -7.77
C ARG A 135 -8.17 -3.22 -8.80
N GLU A 136 -9.45 -3.02 -9.11
CA GLU A 136 -9.88 -2.01 -10.06
C GLU A 136 -9.77 -0.60 -9.48
N GLY A 137 -10.19 -0.41 -8.23
CA GLY A 137 -10.02 0.85 -7.51
C GLY A 137 -8.56 1.30 -7.47
N ALA A 138 -7.63 0.36 -7.27
CA ALA A 138 -6.20 0.64 -7.29
C ALA A 138 -5.68 1.14 -8.65
N ARG A 139 -6.24 0.64 -9.74
CA ARG A 139 -5.88 1.08 -11.09
C ARG A 139 -6.38 2.49 -11.37
N LEU A 140 -7.56 2.84 -10.88
CA LEU A 140 -8.21 4.14 -11.13
C LEU A 140 -7.73 5.23 -10.16
N TYR A 141 -7.36 4.85 -8.93
CA TYR A 141 -6.97 5.76 -7.85
C TYR A 141 -5.64 5.35 -7.18
N PRO A 142 -4.52 5.25 -7.92
CA PRO A 142 -3.28 4.61 -7.45
C PRO A 142 -2.68 5.26 -6.20
N GLN A 143 -2.90 6.56 -5.98
CA GLN A 143 -2.39 7.29 -4.82
C GLN A 143 -3.28 7.16 -3.57
N ASN A 144 -4.45 6.53 -3.68
CA ASN A 144 -5.46 6.47 -2.61
C ASN A 144 -5.79 5.04 -2.18
N VAL A 145 -4.95 4.05 -2.53
CA VAL A 145 -5.30 2.63 -2.37
C VAL A 145 -4.59 1.91 -1.22
N ASN A 146 -3.62 2.53 -0.56
CA ASN A 146 -2.80 1.83 0.45
C ASN A 146 -3.67 1.15 1.53
N ILE A 147 -4.69 1.84 2.03
CA ILE A 147 -5.60 1.33 3.07
C ILE A 147 -6.41 0.13 2.54
N SER A 148 -7.03 0.27 1.38
CA SER A 148 -7.86 -0.79 0.80
C SER A 148 -7.01 -1.99 0.35
N ALA A 149 -5.79 -1.75 -0.16
CA ALA A 149 -4.84 -2.81 -0.48
C ALA A 149 -4.41 -3.58 0.77
N ALA A 150 -4.08 -2.88 1.86
CA ALA A 150 -3.71 -3.53 3.13
C ALA A 150 -4.86 -4.38 3.67
N ALA A 151 -6.10 -3.85 3.68
CA ALA A 151 -7.27 -4.61 4.11
C ALA A 151 -7.56 -5.81 3.21
N ALA A 152 -7.38 -5.67 1.90
CA ALA A 152 -7.56 -6.77 0.95
C ALA A 152 -6.53 -7.88 1.17
N ILE A 153 -5.26 -7.54 1.34
CA ILE A 153 -4.17 -8.49 1.59
C ILE A 153 -4.38 -9.23 2.92
N ALA A 154 -4.81 -8.51 3.96
CA ALA A 154 -5.10 -9.11 5.25
C ALA A 154 -6.39 -9.95 5.27
N GLY A 155 -7.35 -9.66 4.38
CA GLY A 155 -8.67 -10.28 4.34
C GLY A 155 -8.85 -11.27 3.19
N LEU A 156 -9.66 -10.91 2.19
CA LEU A 156 -10.13 -11.80 1.12
C LEU A 156 -9.37 -11.66 -0.21
N GLY A 157 -8.30 -10.86 -0.25
CA GLY A 157 -7.57 -10.57 -1.48
C GLY A 157 -8.21 -9.44 -2.29
N LEU A 158 -7.48 -8.98 -3.30
CA LEU A 158 -7.79 -7.76 -4.06
C LEU A 158 -9.08 -7.86 -4.90
N ASP A 159 -9.45 -9.05 -5.33
CA ASP A 159 -10.59 -9.27 -6.23
C ASP A 159 -11.90 -9.47 -5.45
N ARG A 160 -11.83 -9.99 -4.22
CA ARG A 160 -12.99 -10.26 -3.37
C ARG A 160 -13.25 -9.18 -2.33
N THR A 161 -12.30 -8.30 -2.09
CA THR A 161 -12.50 -7.13 -1.24
C THR A 161 -13.05 -5.99 -2.06
N ARG A 162 -14.18 -5.43 -1.63
CA ARG A 162 -14.84 -4.28 -2.24
C ARG A 162 -14.27 -2.99 -1.65
N VAL A 163 -14.07 -1.98 -2.49
CA VAL A 163 -13.79 -0.62 -2.04
C VAL A 163 -14.87 0.32 -2.56
N VAL A 164 -15.36 1.19 -1.66
CA VAL A 164 -16.29 2.27 -1.98
C VAL A 164 -15.54 3.58 -1.72
N ILE A 165 -15.38 4.38 -2.75
CA ILE A 165 -14.70 5.68 -2.69
C ILE A 165 -15.75 6.78 -2.72
N VAL A 166 -15.70 7.66 -1.74
CA VAL A 166 -16.69 8.72 -1.54
C VAL A 166 -16.00 10.08 -1.46
N ALA A 167 -16.48 11.02 -2.24
CA ALA A 167 -16.19 12.44 -2.09
C ALA A 167 -17.26 13.07 -1.19
N ASP A 168 -16.86 13.70 -0.04
CA ASP A 168 -17.78 14.21 0.97
C ASP A 168 -17.20 15.42 1.73
#